data_20cabce47c157d01f9720d893c5bc122
#
_entry.id   20cabce47c157d01f9720d893c5bc122
#
_cell.length_a   1.000
_cell.length_b   1.000
_cell.length_c   1.000
_cell.angle_alpha   90.00
_cell.angle_beta   90.00
_cell.angle_gamma   90.00
#
_symmetry.space_group_name_H-M   'P 1'
#
loop_
_entity.id
_entity.type
_entity.pdbx_description
1 polymer ?
#
loop_
_entity_poly.entity_id
_entity_poly.type
_entity_poly.pdbx_seq_one_letter_code
_entity_poly.pdbx_strand_id
1 'polypeptide(L)'
;MIPYDDTLRDRLRVNLAVHDIRHHPLDGRRHAAVSVIVLDSDHEAHGTDHVYEQLGPMARRELMKGVPGIEDDPSFDGSVSGTAGGAAFLLTRRGARMKDHPGQWALP
;
A
#
# COMPACT_ATOMS: atom_id res chain seq x y z
N MET A 1 15.35 1.46 3.42
CA MET A 1 14.25 0.57 3.86
C MET A 1 14.01 0.79 5.35
N ILE A 2 12.75 0.93 5.74
CA ILE A 2 12.36 1.07 7.15
C ILE A 2 12.05 -0.34 7.68
N PRO A 3 12.76 -0.83 8.71
CA PRO A 3 12.48 -2.15 9.25
C PRO A 3 11.10 -2.19 9.93
N TYR A 4 10.43 -3.32 9.83
CA TYR A 4 9.18 -3.57 10.53
C TYR A 4 9.50 -4.22 11.90
N ASP A 5 9.64 -3.38 12.92
CA ASP A 5 10.05 -3.77 14.26
C ASP A 5 9.28 -3.00 15.34
N ASP A 6 9.59 -3.30 16.58
CA ASP A 6 8.96 -2.62 17.72
C ASP A 6 9.31 -1.13 17.79
N THR A 7 10.48 -0.74 17.31
CA THR A 7 10.88 0.66 17.22
C THR A 7 9.96 1.46 16.30
N LEU A 8 9.62 0.89 15.13
CA LEU A 8 8.66 1.50 14.22
C LEU A 8 7.27 1.60 14.86
N ARG A 9 6.80 0.53 15.51
CA ARG A 9 5.50 0.51 16.20
C ARG A 9 5.42 1.57 17.29
N ASP A 10 6.46 1.71 18.10
CA ASP A 10 6.50 2.70 19.17
C ASP A 10 6.55 4.12 18.62
N ARG A 11 7.30 4.38 17.55
CA ARG A 11 7.28 5.68 16.85
C ARG A 11 5.89 6.04 16.34
N LEU A 12 5.23 5.11 15.67
CA LEU A 12 3.87 5.34 15.17
C LEU A 12 2.91 5.65 16.31
N ARG A 13 2.99 4.87 17.40
CA ARG A 13 2.14 5.07 18.60
C ARG A 13 2.37 6.44 19.22
N VAL A 14 3.63 6.83 19.42
CA VAL A 14 3.98 8.14 20.01
C VAL A 14 3.51 9.28 19.10
N ASN A 15 3.79 9.21 17.81
CA ASN A 15 3.39 10.25 16.86
C ASN A 15 1.86 10.41 16.78
N LEU A 16 1.12 9.32 16.79
CA LEU A 16 -0.34 9.34 16.80
C LEU A 16 -0.91 9.89 18.12
N ALA A 17 -0.26 9.60 19.25
CA ALA A 17 -0.70 10.10 20.57
C ALA A 17 -0.57 11.61 20.71
N VAL A 18 0.41 12.23 20.05
CA VAL A 18 0.64 13.68 20.10
C VAL A 18 0.03 14.41 18.90
N HIS A 19 -0.55 13.69 17.94
CA HIS A 19 -1.17 14.27 16.76
C HIS A 19 -2.45 15.02 17.14
N ASP A 20 -2.51 16.28 16.74
CA ASP A 20 -3.72 17.11 16.93
C ASP A 20 -4.78 16.75 15.87
N ILE A 21 -5.86 16.15 16.32
CA ILE A 21 -6.97 15.74 15.45
C ILE A 21 -7.83 16.96 15.12
N ARG A 22 -7.91 17.31 13.84
CA ARG A 22 -8.76 18.39 13.36
C ARG A 22 -10.14 17.85 12.99
N HIS A 23 -11.15 18.39 13.64
CA HIS A 23 -12.56 18.12 13.34
C HIS A 23 -13.13 19.21 12.45
N HIS A 24 -13.77 18.82 11.36
CA HIS A 24 -14.46 19.72 10.46
C HIS A 24 -15.96 19.44 10.48
N PRO A 25 -16.83 20.49 10.42
CA PRO A 25 -18.26 20.27 10.30
C PRO A 25 -18.59 19.54 9.00
N LEU A 26 -19.61 18.70 9.03
CA LEU A 26 -20.00 17.91 7.86
C LEU A 26 -20.54 18.74 6.69
N ASP A 27 -21.26 19.84 6.99
CA ASP A 27 -21.86 20.74 5.99
C ASP A 27 -22.63 19.98 4.87
N GLY A 28 -23.44 19.00 5.26
CA GLY A 28 -24.19 18.16 4.34
C GLY A 28 -23.37 17.05 3.64
N ARG A 29 -22.08 16.92 3.94
CA ARG A 29 -21.19 15.87 3.42
C ARG A 29 -21.36 14.59 4.23
N ARG A 30 -20.90 13.49 3.66
CA ARG A 30 -20.85 12.19 4.35
C ARG A 30 -19.50 11.99 5.01
N HIS A 31 -19.47 11.24 6.11
CA HIS A 31 -18.24 10.73 6.66
C HIS A 31 -17.59 9.73 5.69
N ALA A 32 -16.28 9.85 5.55
CA ALA A 32 -15.45 8.85 4.88
C ALA A 32 -14.19 8.63 5.71
N ALA A 33 -13.67 7.44 5.64
CA ALA A 33 -12.43 7.08 6.32
C ALA A 33 -11.60 6.18 5.42
N VAL A 34 -10.29 6.29 5.56
CA VAL A 34 -9.30 5.37 4.97
C VAL A 34 -8.38 4.86 6.07
N SER A 35 -7.87 3.66 5.88
CA SER A 35 -6.90 3.06 6.80
C SER A 35 -5.53 3.03 6.14
N VAL A 36 -4.48 3.31 6.91
CA VAL A 36 -3.10 3.02 6.53
C VAL A 36 -2.69 1.78 7.30
N ILE A 37 -2.65 0.64 6.62
CA ILE A 37 -2.28 -0.64 7.23
C ILE A 37 -0.80 -0.88 6.93
N VAL A 38 0.01 -0.84 7.97
CA VAL A 38 1.45 -1.10 7.89
C VAL A 38 1.71 -2.55 8.26
N LEU A 39 2.44 -3.25 7.42
CA LEU A 39 2.75 -4.67 7.58
C LEU A 39 4.20 -4.96 7.24
N ASP A 40 4.63 -6.14 7.65
CA ASP A 40 5.94 -6.68 7.28
C ASP A 40 5.89 -7.23 5.85
N SER A 41 6.83 -6.80 5.03
CA SER A 41 6.94 -7.26 3.63
C SER A 41 7.81 -8.53 3.49
N ASP A 42 8.23 -9.16 4.58
CA ASP A 42 9.03 -10.38 4.56
C ASP A 42 8.23 -11.56 3.99
N HIS A 43 8.47 -11.87 2.73
CA HIS A 43 7.79 -12.96 2.05
C HIS A 43 8.27 -14.35 2.49
N GLU A 44 9.49 -14.48 3.05
CA GLU A 44 9.97 -15.74 3.60
C GLU A 44 9.18 -16.11 4.86
N ALA A 45 8.83 -15.11 5.68
CA ALA A 45 8.03 -15.33 6.88
C ALA A 45 6.53 -15.50 6.57
N HIS A 46 6.01 -14.85 5.53
CA HIS A 46 4.56 -14.75 5.26
C HIS A 46 4.12 -15.51 4.01
N GLY A 47 5.06 -16.18 3.32
CA GLY A 47 4.78 -16.91 2.09
C GLY A 47 4.77 -16.02 0.84
N THR A 48 4.56 -16.65 -0.29
CA THR A 48 4.59 -16.02 -1.61
C THR A 48 3.19 -16.02 -2.24
N ASP A 49 2.89 -14.98 -2.98
CA ASP A 49 1.73 -14.97 -3.87
C ASP A 49 2.09 -15.73 -5.16
N HIS A 50 1.77 -16.99 -5.19
CA HIS A 50 2.05 -17.86 -6.34
C HIS A 50 1.39 -17.37 -7.64
N VAL A 51 0.25 -16.70 -7.53
CA VAL A 51 -0.42 -16.15 -8.71
C VAL A 51 0.40 -14.99 -9.28
N TYR A 52 0.84 -14.09 -8.41
CA TYR A 52 1.66 -12.95 -8.82
C TYR A 52 3.03 -13.37 -9.37
N GLU A 53 3.66 -14.36 -8.75
CA GLU A 53 4.96 -14.90 -9.21
C GLU A 53 4.91 -15.54 -10.59
N GLN A 54 3.78 -16.14 -10.96
CA GLN A 54 3.58 -16.73 -12.28
C GLN A 54 3.38 -15.68 -13.39
N LEU A 55 3.13 -14.43 -13.03
CA LEU A 55 3.00 -13.36 -14.00
C LEU A 55 4.37 -12.99 -14.58
N GLY A 56 4.41 -12.76 -15.88
CA GLY A 56 5.57 -12.18 -16.53
C GLY A 56 5.77 -10.70 -16.18
N PRO A 57 6.95 -10.12 -16.45
CA PRO A 57 7.28 -8.73 -16.11
C PRO A 57 6.26 -7.71 -16.64
N MET A 58 5.78 -7.88 -17.87
CA MET A 58 4.80 -6.97 -18.47
C MET A 58 3.46 -7.01 -17.75
N ALA A 59 2.98 -8.19 -17.38
CA ALA A 59 1.73 -8.35 -16.64
C ALA A 59 1.83 -7.77 -15.22
N ARG A 60 2.97 -7.92 -14.57
CA ARG A 60 3.24 -7.31 -13.26
C ARG A 60 3.25 -5.79 -13.34
N ARG A 61 3.91 -5.20 -14.36
CA ARG A 61 3.90 -3.76 -14.58
C ARG A 61 2.49 -3.24 -14.83
N GLU A 62 1.69 -3.93 -15.62
CA GLU A 62 0.30 -3.52 -15.87
C GLU A 62 -0.55 -3.56 -14.60
N LEU A 63 -0.33 -4.55 -13.72
CA LEU A 63 -1.00 -4.59 -12.42
C LEU A 63 -0.61 -3.41 -11.53
N MET A 64 0.63 -2.97 -11.60
CA MET A 64 1.15 -1.88 -10.75
C MET A 64 0.95 -0.49 -11.35
N LYS A 65 0.34 -0.41 -12.52
CA LYS A 65 0.05 0.86 -13.18
C LYS A 65 -0.79 1.79 -12.30
N GLY A 66 -0.38 3.03 -12.20
CA GLY A 66 -1.02 4.04 -11.36
C GLY A 66 -0.56 4.04 -9.88
N VAL A 67 0.36 3.16 -9.51
CA VAL A 67 1.01 3.23 -8.20
C VAL A 67 2.07 4.35 -8.24
N PRO A 68 1.96 5.38 -7.37
CA PRO A 68 2.90 6.49 -7.38
C PRO A 68 4.35 6.05 -7.21
N GLY A 69 5.25 6.59 -8.02
CA GLY A 69 6.68 6.30 -7.97
C GLY A 69 7.13 5.05 -8.72
N ILE A 70 6.21 4.20 -9.14
CA ILE A 70 6.53 2.97 -9.89
C ILE A 70 6.50 3.22 -11.41
N GLU A 71 5.56 4.02 -11.88
CA GLU A 71 5.42 4.29 -13.32
C GLU A 71 6.66 4.97 -13.92
N ASP A 72 7.35 5.78 -13.13
CA ASP A 72 8.53 6.54 -13.55
C ASP A 72 9.85 5.77 -13.45
N ASP A 73 9.84 4.57 -12.90
CA ASP A 73 11.03 3.73 -12.78
C ASP A 73 11.11 2.71 -13.92
N PRO A 74 11.94 2.96 -14.95
CA PRO A 74 12.08 2.05 -16.07
C PRO A 74 12.76 0.72 -15.70
N SER A 75 13.46 0.67 -14.57
CA SER A 75 14.13 -0.54 -14.06
C SER A 75 13.17 -1.46 -13.31
N PHE A 76 11.99 -0.97 -12.92
CA PHE A 76 11.02 -1.77 -12.19
C PHE A 76 10.39 -2.84 -13.08
N ASP A 77 10.67 -4.10 -12.77
CA ASP A 77 10.17 -5.27 -13.50
C ASP A 77 8.89 -5.88 -12.92
N GLY A 78 8.30 -5.20 -11.94
CA GLY A 78 7.15 -5.70 -11.20
C GLY A 78 7.48 -6.71 -10.11
N SER A 79 8.75 -6.96 -9.86
CA SER A 79 9.18 -7.85 -8.77
C SER A 79 9.13 -7.14 -7.42
N VAL A 80 8.72 -7.86 -6.39
CA VAL A 80 8.75 -7.41 -4.99
C VAL A 80 9.99 -7.94 -4.25
N SER A 81 10.90 -8.60 -4.96
CA SER A 81 12.14 -9.11 -4.37
C SER A 81 13.01 -7.97 -3.83
N GLY A 82 13.63 -8.19 -2.70
CA GLY A 82 14.47 -7.19 -2.02
C GLY A 82 13.74 -6.28 -1.05
N THR A 83 12.43 -6.47 -0.83
CA THR A 83 11.66 -5.74 0.18
C THR A 83 11.47 -6.53 1.48
N ALA A 84 12.01 -7.74 1.54
CA ALA A 84 11.88 -8.61 2.71
C ALA A 84 12.38 -7.93 3.99
N GLY A 85 11.59 -8.07 5.07
CA GLY A 85 11.91 -7.50 6.39
C GLY A 85 11.69 -6.00 6.52
N GLY A 86 11.17 -5.33 5.50
CA GLY A 86 10.83 -3.92 5.55
C GLY A 86 9.35 -3.64 5.80
N ALA A 87 9.07 -2.44 6.30
CA ALA A 87 7.70 -1.98 6.44
C ALA A 87 7.10 -1.64 5.06
N ALA A 88 5.86 -2.06 4.84
CA ALA A 88 5.09 -1.78 3.64
C ALA A 88 3.66 -1.38 4.02
N PHE A 89 2.95 -0.67 3.11
CA PHE A 89 1.51 -0.49 3.32
C PHE A 89 0.71 -1.38 2.39
N LEU A 90 -0.46 -1.75 2.89
CA LEU A 90 -1.46 -2.40 2.07
C LEU A 90 -2.14 -1.37 1.16
N LEU A 91 -2.11 -1.64 -0.14
CA LEU A 91 -2.90 -0.93 -1.13
C LEU A 91 -3.96 -1.86 -1.70
N THR A 92 -5.11 -1.29 -2.03
CA THR A 92 -6.18 -1.98 -2.76
C THR A 92 -6.35 -1.38 -4.14
N ARG A 93 -6.76 -2.20 -5.09
CA ARG A 93 -7.11 -1.75 -6.44
C ARG A 93 -8.61 -1.88 -6.65
N ARG A 94 -9.23 -0.79 -7.07
CA ARG A 94 -10.66 -0.81 -7.39
C ARG A 94 -10.92 -1.70 -8.60
N GLY A 95 -12.04 -2.43 -8.57
CA GLY A 95 -12.41 -3.30 -9.67
C GLY A 95 -12.56 -2.54 -11.00
N ALA A 96 -12.16 -3.17 -12.10
CA ALA A 96 -12.19 -2.55 -13.43
C ALA A 96 -13.62 -2.22 -13.93
N ARG A 97 -14.64 -2.83 -13.33
CA ARG A 97 -16.06 -2.61 -13.67
C ARG A 97 -16.78 -1.64 -12.75
N MET A 98 -16.07 -1.01 -11.81
CA MET A 98 -16.69 -0.03 -10.92
C MET A 98 -17.05 1.24 -11.68
N LYS A 99 -18.20 1.83 -11.31
CA LYS A 99 -18.71 3.07 -11.93
C LYS A 99 -17.75 4.24 -11.71
N ASP A 100 -17.24 4.38 -10.48
CA ASP A 100 -16.38 5.49 -10.10
C ASP A 100 -14.94 5.01 -9.92
N HIS A 101 -14.00 5.69 -10.55
CA HIS A 101 -12.56 5.44 -10.45
C HIS A 101 -12.15 3.97 -10.66
N PRO A 102 -12.55 3.32 -11.80
CA PRO A 102 -12.21 1.93 -12.06
C PRO A 102 -10.70 1.72 -12.16
N GLY A 103 -10.19 0.64 -11.60
CA GLY A 103 -8.78 0.26 -11.65
C GLY A 103 -7.82 1.16 -10.86
N GLN A 104 -8.33 2.15 -10.14
CA GLN A 104 -7.51 3.06 -9.34
C GLN A 104 -7.01 2.38 -8.06
N TRP A 105 -5.76 2.66 -7.71
CA TRP A 105 -5.18 2.27 -6.43
C TRP A 105 -5.64 3.20 -5.31
N ALA A 106 -5.92 2.65 -4.15
CA ALA A 106 -6.36 3.39 -2.99
C ALA A 106 -5.95 2.70 -1.68
N LEU A 107 -5.91 3.47 -0.62
CA LEU A 107 -5.85 2.91 0.74
C LEU A 107 -7.18 2.22 1.08
N PRO A 108 -7.14 1.14 1.85
CA PRO A 108 -8.33 0.43 2.29
C PRO A 108 -9.31 1.29 3.08
#